data_d27c90c38a210b0b683c7f0afddd8590
#
_entry.id   d27c90c38a210b0b683c7f0afddd8590
#
_cell.length_a   1.000
_cell.length_b   1.000
_cell.length_c   1.000
_cell.angle_alpha   90.00
_cell.angle_beta   90.00
_cell.angle_gamma   90.00
#
_symmetry.space_group_name_H-M   'P 1'
#
loop_
_entity.id
_entity.type
_entity.pdbx_description
1 polymer ?
#
loop_
_entity_poly.entity_id
_entity_poly.type
_entity_poly.pdbx_seq_one_letter_code
_entity_poly.pdbx_strand_id
1 'polypeptide(L)'
;MKGALLALLFAGHAFAGEPLPGLPVSPRILFQGDSITDGNRGRNADLNHVHGHGFVYLLAARLGAGAPEQNATFLNRGVSGNTILDLARRWPKDTLELKPDVLSVMIGVNDSSKGVAPEVFEQTYDELLTVARAANPKLRLVLCEPFLGATGPAIDKSPGRRERLALLVPVVRRLAAKHGATLVDFQKVFDDAQRRAPSPYWIWDGVHPTTAGHQLMADEWERVVRANWR
;
A
#
# COMPACT_ATOMS: atom_id res chain seq x y z
N MET A 1 42.03 -29.46 22.97
CA MET A 1 40.75 -28.74 23.14
C MET A 1 40.26 -28.30 21.75
N LYS A 2 39.25 -28.96 21.19
CA LYS A 2 38.71 -28.65 19.85
C LYS A 2 37.49 -27.74 20.07
N GLY A 3 37.64 -26.47 19.71
CA GLY A 3 36.52 -25.51 19.71
C GLY A 3 35.59 -25.80 18.55
N ALA A 4 34.34 -26.19 18.81
CA ALA A 4 33.31 -26.30 17.83
C ALA A 4 32.77 -24.89 17.49
N LEU A 5 33.00 -24.46 16.27
CA LEU A 5 32.41 -23.23 15.72
C LEU A 5 30.94 -23.50 15.39
N LEU A 6 30.06 -23.01 16.21
CA LEU A 6 28.61 -23.10 15.99
C LEU A 6 28.22 -22.05 14.93
N ALA A 7 28.06 -22.47 13.68
CA ALA A 7 27.55 -21.64 12.61
C ALA A 7 26.04 -21.46 12.84
N LEU A 8 25.62 -20.30 13.33
CA LEU A 8 24.22 -19.88 13.31
C LEU A 8 23.81 -19.65 11.85
N LEU A 9 23.14 -20.64 11.29
CA LEU A 9 22.39 -20.47 10.04
C LEU A 9 21.20 -19.52 10.32
N PHE A 10 21.37 -18.26 10.01
CA PHE A 10 20.24 -17.36 9.79
C PHE A 10 19.50 -17.88 8.56
N ALA A 11 18.41 -18.62 8.76
CA ALA A 11 17.43 -18.88 7.72
C ALA A 11 16.74 -17.55 7.41
N GLY A 12 17.40 -16.71 6.62
CA GLY A 12 16.77 -15.59 5.95
C GLY A 12 15.67 -16.18 5.05
N HIS A 13 14.41 -15.95 5.40
CA HIS A 13 13.31 -16.26 4.51
C HIS A 13 13.41 -15.30 3.33
N ALA A 14 14.24 -15.65 2.35
CA ALA A 14 14.22 -15.06 1.05
C ALA A 14 12.94 -15.55 0.36
N PHE A 15 11.89 -14.76 0.37
CA PHE A 15 10.76 -14.91 -0.55
C PHE A 15 11.17 -14.56 -2.00
N ALA A 16 12.46 -14.42 -2.26
CA ALA A 16 13.02 -14.20 -3.58
C ALA A 16 12.80 -15.46 -4.42
N GLY A 17 11.91 -15.39 -5.38
CA GLY A 17 11.80 -16.38 -6.43
C GLY A 17 10.46 -17.07 -6.60
N GLU A 18 9.40 -16.71 -5.86
CA GLU A 18 8.10 -17.34 -6.06
C GLU A 18 7.04 -16.33 -6.54
N PRO A 19 6.21 -16.72 -7.53
CA PRO A 19 5.04 -15.93 -7.95
C PRO A 19 4.12 -15.60 -6.78
N LEU A 20 3.36 -14.53 -6.88
CA LEU A 20 2.25 -14.31 -5.95
C LEU A 20 1.21 -15.42 -6.14
N PRO A 21 0.79 -16.10 -5.05
CA PRO A 21 -0.03 -17.29 -5.16
C PRO A 21 -1.43 -16.98 -5.73
N GLY A 22 -1.95 -17.91 -6.53
CA GLY A 22 -3.31 -17.88 -7.06
C GLY A 22 -3.60 -16.74 -8.05
N LEU A 23 -2.58 -16.14 -8.64
CA LEU A 23 -2.73 -15.19 -9.75
C LEU A 23 -2.55 -15.90 -11.11
N PRO A 24 -3.19 -15.40 -12.18
CA PRO A 24 -2.98 -15.91 -13.53
C PRO A 24 -1.55 -15.60 -14.00
N VAL A 25 -1.18 -16.11 -15.17
CA VAL A 25 0.00 -15.65 -15.91
C VAL A 25 -0.29 -14.24 -16.43
N SER A 26 0.73 -13.36 -16.39
CA SER A 26 0.65 -11.96 -16.79
C SER A 26 -0.37 -11.12 -16.00
N PRO A 27 -0.42 -11.21 -14.66
CA PRO A 27 -1.40 -10.48 -13.88
C PRO A 27 -1.11 -8.98 -13.89
N ARG A 28 -2.16 -8.18 -13.80
CA ARG A 28 -2.09 -6.73 -13.67
C ARG A 28 -2.30 -6.35 -12.21
N ILE A 29 -1.25 -5.84 -11.57
CA ILE A 29 -1.23 -5.46 -10.15
C ILE A 29 -1.26 -3.93 -10.08
N LEU A 30 -2.40 -3.38 -9.71
CA LEU A 30 -2.65 -1.94 -9.67
C LEU A 30 -2.60 -1.41 -8.24
N PHE A 31 -1.86 -0.33 -8.06
CA PHE A 31 -1.78 0.43 -6.81
C PHE A 31 -2.45 1.79 -6.97
N GLN A 32 -3.48 2.05 -6.17
CA GLN A 32 -4.20 3.31 -6.08
C GLN A 32 -3.93 3.98 -4.73
N GLY A 33 -3.93 5.31 -4.73
CA GLY A 33 -3.71 6.07 -3.51
C GLY A 33 -3.29 7.51 -3.76
N ASP A 34 -2.68 8.07 -2.74
CA ASP A 34 -2.19 9.44 -2.68
C ASP A 34 -0.67 9.55 -2.92
N SER A 35 -0.01 10.56 -2.30
CA SER A 35 1.44 10.82 -2.44
C SER A 35 2.33 9.66 -1.99
N ILE A 36 1.91 8.90 -1.00
CA ILE A 36 2.69 7.77 -0.46
C ILE A 36 2.73 6.63 -1.51
N THR A 37 1.62 6.40 -2.21
CA THR A 37 1.56 5.45 -3.32
C THR A 37 2.22 6.03 -4.58
N ASP A 38 1.98 7.30 -4.88
CA ASP A 38 2.57 8.02 -6.04
C ASP A 38 4.10 7.89 -6.06
N GLY A 39 4.75 8.16 -4.92
CA GLY A 39 6.21 8.10 -4.82
C GLY A 39 6.90 8.96 -5.88
N ASN A 40 6.28 10.07 -6.30
CA ASN A 40 6.76 10.94 -7.38
C ASN A 40 6.98 10.18 -8.72
N ARG A 41 6.06 9.28 -9.06
CA ARG A 41 6.15 8.49 -10.30
C ARG A 41 6.16 9.35 -11.57
N GLY A 42 6.81 8.90 -12.61
CA GLY A 42 6.73 9.49 -13.95
C GLY A 42 5.29 9.39 -14.51
N ARG A 43 4.96 10.38 -15.37
CA ARG A 43 3.65 10.48 -16.03
C ARG A 43 3.71 10.09 -17.51
N ASN A 44 4.87 9.62 -17.97
CA ASN A 44 5.14 9.13 -19.32
C ASN A 44 5.25 7.58 -19.30
N ALA A 45 5.72 6.99 -20.40
CA ALA A 45 5.91 5.55 -20.56
C ALA A 45 7.34 5.07 -20.20
N ASP A 46 8.16 5.94 -19.60
CA ASP A 46 9.52 5.56 -19.19
C ASP A 46 9.48 4.59 -18.00
N LEU A 47 9.88 3.36 -18.25
CA LEU A 47 9.85 2.27 -17.28
C LEU A 47 10.74 2.53 -16.04
N ASN A 48 11.75 3.41 -16.15
CA ASN A 48 12.60 3.77 -15.00
C ASN A 48 11.86 4.60 -13.95
N HIS A 49 10.75 5.27 -14.33
CA HIS A 49 10.08 6.22 -13.46
C HIS A 49 8.60 5.91 -13.19
N VAL A 50 7.97 5.00 -13.95
CA VAL A 50 6.51 4.76 -13.88
C VAL A 50 6.03 4.25 -12.53
N HIS A 51 6.92 3.66 -11.73
CA HIS A 51 6.58 3.13 -10.40
C HIS A 51 6.86 4.12 -9.26
N GLY A 52 7.54 5.25 -9.54
CA GLY A 52 8.02 6.17 -8.51
C GLY A 52 9.23 5.59 -7.76
N HIS A 53 9.45 6.07 -6.54
CA HIS A 53 10.56 5.62 -5.67
C HIS A 53 10.07 5.20 -4.26
N GLY A 54 8.82 4.80 -4.16
CA GLY A 54 8.20 4.33 -2.92
C GLY A 54 8.04 2.80 -2.87
N PHE A 55 7.17 2.32 -1.98
CA PHE A 55 6.93 0.90 -1.75
C PHE A 55 6.46 0.16 -3.01
N VAL A 56 5.75 0.83 -3.92
CA VAL A 56 5.30 0.24 -5.20
C VAL A 56 6.50 -0.12 -6.08
N TYR A 57 7.51 0.74 -6.15
CA TYR A 57 8.76 0.45 -6.87
C TYR A 57 9.50 -0.76 -6.29
N LEU A 58 9.60 -0.80 -4.95
CA LEU A 58 10.26 -1.91 -4.25
C LEU A 58 9.55 -3.25 -4.49
N LEU A 59 8.22 -3.25 -4.46
CA LEU A 59 7.42 -4.44 -4.78
C LEU A 59 7.59 -4.86 -6.24
N ALA A 60 7.49 -3.92 -7.18
CA ALA A 60 7.65 -4.21 -8.61
C ALA A 60 9.05 -4.79 -8.91
N ALA A 61 10.09 -4.21 -8.32
CA ALA A 61 11.47 -4.69 -8.50
C ALA A 61 11.65 -6.10 -7.92
N ARG A 62 11.20 -6.33 -6.69
CA ARG A 62 11.40 -7.61 -5.99
C ARG A 62 10.55 -8.74 -6.59
N LEU A 63 9.27 -8.51 -6.79
CA LEU A 63 8.37 -9.52 -7.34
C LEU A 63 8.64 -9.80 -8.82
N GLY A 64 8.97 -8.76 -9.59
CA GLY A 64 9.35 -8.92 -11.00
C GLY A 64 10.64 -9.69 -11.20
N ALA A 65 11.67 -9.38 -10.40
CA ALA A 65 12.94 -10.11 -10.45
C ALA A 65 12.84 -11.52 -9.86
N GLY A 66 11.98 -11.71 -8.86
CA GLY A 66 11.82 -12.98 -8.16
C GLY A 66 11.06 -14.03 -8.97
N ALA A 67 10.10 -13.62 -9.81
CA ALA A 67 9.26 -14.52 -10.59
C ALA A 67 9.03 -13.97 -12.03
N PRO A 68 10.07 -13.83 -12.85
CA PRO A 68 9.95 -13.28 -14.19
C PRO A 68 9.03 -14.09 -15.11
N GLU A 69 8.89 -15.38 -14.86
CA GLU A 69 7.97 -16.27 -15.58
C GLU A 69 6.49 -15.93 -15.37
N GLN A 70 6.15 -15.27 -14.25
CA GLN A 70 4.80 -14.79 -14.01
C GLN A 70 4.43 -13.62 -14.95
N ASN A 71 5.43 -12.91 -15.49
CA ASN A 71 5.28 -11.78 -16.39
C ASN A 71 4.28 -10.72 -15.86
N ALA A 72 4.34 -10.42 -14.57
CA ALA A 72 3.43 -9.49 -13.91
C ALA A 72 3.62 -8.04 -14.37
N THR A 73 2.53 -7.34 -14.61
CA THR A 73 2.53 -5.89 -14.90
C THR A 73 2.16 -5.12 -13.63
N PHE A 74 3.06 -4.27 -13.16
CA PHE A 74 2.84 -3.39 -12.02
C PHE A 74 2.41 -2.01 -12.50
N LEU A 75 1.31 -1.49 -11.95
CA LEU A 75 0.71 -0.22 -12.34
C LEU A 75 0.59 0.68 -11.11
N ASN A 76 1.36 1.77 -11.08
CA ASN A 76 1.20 2.80 -10.06
C ASN A 76 0.27 3.90 -10.58
N ARG A 77 -0.86 4.13 -9.91
CA ARG A 77 -1.84 5.18 -10.20
C ARG A 77 -2.08 6.09 -9.00
N GLY A 78 -1.15 6.13 -8.04
CA GLY A 78 -1.14 7.13 -6.98
C GLY A 78 -1.06 8.54 -7.55
N VAL A 79 -1.72 9.49 -6.88
CA VAL A 79 -1.67 10.93 -7.19
C VAL A 79 -1.55 11.72 -5.90
N SER A 80 -0.46 12.47 -5.76
CA SER A 80 -0.18 13.26 -4.57
C SER A 80 -1.33 14.21 -4.20
N GLY A 81 -1.67 14.25 -2.91
CA GLY A 81 -2.73 15.11 -2.37
C GLY A 81 -4.16 14.58 -2.54
N ASN A 82 -4.37 13.44 -3.22
CA ASN A 82 -5.71 12.91 -3.43
C ASN A 82 -6.38 12.46 -2.14
N THR A 83 -7.68 12.74 -2.08
CA THR A 83 -8.67 12.18 -1.15
C THR A 83 -9.44 11.06 -1.83
N ILE A 84 -10.34 10.40 -1.09
CA ILE A 84 -11.27 9.41 -1.65
C ILE A 84 -12.15 10.01 -2.76
N LEU A 85 -12.56 11.28 -2.63
CA LEU A 85 -13.35 12.00 -3.62
C LEU A 85 -12.57 12.25 -4.92
N ASP A 86 -11.27 12.49 -4.82
CA ASP A 86 -10.39 12.65 -5.98
C ASP A 86 -10.17 11.29 -6.67
N LEU A 87 -10.04 10.20 -5.90
CA LEU A 87 -10.03 8.84 -6.44
C LEU A 87 -11.30 8.57 -7.26
N ALA A 88 -12.48 8.91 -6.73
CA ALA A 88 -13.76 8.69 -7.38
C ALA A 88 -13.81 9.35 -8.77
N ARG A 89 -13.34 10.59 -8.89
CA ARG A 89 -13.34 11.33 -10.16
C ARG A 89 -12.52 10.67 -11.27
N ARG A 90 -11.45 9.98 -10.90
CA ARG A 90 -10.54 9.34 -11.87
C ARG A 90 -10.66 7.82 -11.93
N TRP A 91 -11.56 7.23 -11.13
CA TRP A 91 -11.69 5.78 -10.99
C TRP A 91 -11.95 5.03 -12.30
N PRO A 92 -12.82 5.51 -13.20
CA PRO A 92 -13.05 4.83 -14.48
C PRO A 92 -11.76 4.65 -15.27
N LYS A 93 -11.02 5.74 -15.50
CA LYS A 93 -9.81 5.77 -16.32
C LYS A 93 -8.62 5.09 -15.63
N ASP A 94 -8.41 5.40 -14.35
CA ASP A 94 -7.21 4.99 -13.62
C ASP A 94 -7.37 3.65 -12.89
N THR A 95 -8.57 3.04 -12.93
CA THR A 95 -8.81 1.73 -12.31
C THR A 95 -9.55 0.78 -13.25
N LEU A 96 -10.77 1.10 -13.68
CA LEU A 96 -11.63 0.15 -14.41
C LEU A 96 -11.09 -0.16 -15.80
N GLU A 97 -10.67 0.86 -16.57
CA GLU A 97 -10.10 0.68 -17.91
C GLU A 97 -8.79 -0.12 -17.90
N LEU A 98 -8.10 -0.13 -16.77
CA LEU A 98 -6.85 -0.88 -16.61
C LEU A 98 -7.07 -2.36 -16.34
N LYS A 99 -8.30 -2.78 -16.03
CA LYS A 99 -8.71 -4.19 -15.84
C LYS A 99 -7.74 -4.96 -14.92
N PRO A 100 -7.53 -4.54 -13.68
CA PRO A 100 -6.59 -5.19 -12.77
C PRO A 100 -7.07 -6.57 -12.34
N ASP A 101 -6.13 -7.48 -12.09
CA ASP A 101 -6.34 -8.75 -11.38
C ASP A 101 -6.17 -8.56 -9.87
N VAL A 102 -5.32 -7.60 -9.50
CA VAL A 102 -5.10 -7.15 -8.11
C VAL A 102 -5.25 -5.65 -8.04
N LEU A 103 -6.04 -5.18 -7.09
CA LEU A 103 -6.20 -3.76 -6.78
C LEU A 103 -5.83 -3.50 -5.33
N SER A 104 -4.70 -2.82 -5.14
CA SER A 104 -4.25 -2.34 -3.83
C SER A 104 -4.60 -0.87 -3.67
N VAL A 105 -5.31 -0.52 -2.59
CA VAL A 105 -5.74 0.86 -2.33
C VAL A 105 -5.25 1.32 -0.96
N MET A 106 -4.57 2.46 -0.92
CA MET A 106 -4.19 3.17 0.31
C MET A 106 -4.58 4.63 0.19
N ILE A 107 -5.58 5.05 0.94
CA ILE A 107 -6.16 6.40 0.92
C ILE A 107 -6.68 6.76 2.31
N GLY A 108 -6.81 8.06 2.61
CA GLY A 108 -7.40 8.54 3.87
C GLY A 108 -6.54 9.56 4.61
N VAL A 109 -5.22 9.58 4.36
CA VAL A 109 -4.35 10.52 5.06
C VAL A 109 -4.61 11.99 4.66
N ASN A 110 -5.00 12.25 3.42
CA ASN A 110 -5.41 13.58 2.98
C ASN A 110 -6.87 13.88 3.35
N ASP A 111 -7.72 12.87 3.39
CA ASP A 111 -9.10 12.98 3.87
C ASP A 111 -9.10 13.49 5.32
N SER A 112 -8.25 12.94 6.18
CA SER A 112 -8.10 13.39 7.56
C SER A 112 -7.60 14.83 7.68
N SER A 113 -6.74 15.29 6.77
CA SER A 113 -6.25 16.68 6.79
C SER A 113 -7.26 17.67 6.23
N LYS A 114 -8.05 17.26 5.24
CA LYS A 114 -9.07 18.08 4.57
C LYS A 114 -10.46 18.00 5.22
N GLY A 115 -10.62 17.17 6.27
CA GLY A 115 -11.86 17.05 7.04
C GLY A 115 -12.99 16.37 6.26
N VAL A 116 -12.67 15.39 5.40
CA VAL A 116 -13.71 14.56 4.77
C VAL A 116 -14.43 13.76 5.86
N ALA A 117 -15.76 13.87 5.89
CA ALA A 117 -16.57 13.18 6.88
C ALA A 117 -16.44 11.65 6.73
N PRO A 118 -16.37 10.89 7.84
CA PRO A 118 -16.21 9.43 7.79
C PRO A 118 -17.31 8.73 6.98
N GLU A 119 -18.54 9.24 7.04
CA GLU A 119 -19.68 8.68 6.30
C GLU A 119 -19.51 8.86 4.79
N VAL A 120 -19.03 10.03 4.36
CA VAL A 120 -18.72 10.32 2.95
C VAL A 120 -17.55 9.46 2.47
N PHE A 121 -16.52 9.33 3.31
CA PHE A 121 -15.38 8.46 3.03
C PHE A 121 -15.82 7.01 2.86
N GLU A 122 -16.62 6.48 3.80
CA GLU A 122 -17.13 5.10 3.78
C GLU A 122 -18.00 4.83 2.56
N GLN A 123 -19.01 5.67 2.32
CA GLN A 123 -19.92 5.51 1.18
C GLN A 123 -19.15 5.52 -0.14
N THR A 124 -18.32 6.54 -0.35
CA THR A 124 -17.55 6.67 -1.60
C THR A 124 -16.62 5.48 -1.80
N TYR A 125 -15.90 5.07 -0.76
CA TYR A 125 -14.96 3.95 -0.87
C TYR A 125 -15.69 2.64 -1.18
N ASP A 126 -16.81 2.38 -0.51
CA ASP A 126 -17.65 1.21 -0.74
C ASP A 126 -18.17 1.13 -2.19
N GLU A 127 -18.66 2.27 -2.72
CA GLU A 127 -19.10 2.38 -4.12
C GLU A 127 -17.97 2.04 -5.10
N LEU A 128 -16.76 2.57 -4.88
CA LEU A 128 -15.60 2.32 -5.72
C LEU A 128 -15.20 0.83 -5.74
N LEU A 129 -15.18 0.19 -4.58
CA LEU A 129 -14.87 -1.24 -4.47
C LEU A 129 -15.96 -2.10 -5.11
N THR A 130 -17.22 -1.73 -4.93
CA THR A 130 -18.37 -2.43 -5.52
C THR A 130 -18.30 -2.41 -7.05
N VAL A 131 -18.06 -1.24 -7.64
CA VAL A 131 -17.94 -1.10 -9.10
C VAL A 131 -16.73 -1.86 -9.64
N ALA A 132 -15.59 -1.81 -8.94
CA ALA A 132 -14.40 -2.56 -9.34
C ALA A 132 -14.64 -4.09 -9.31
N ARG A 133 -15.33 -4.57 -8.28
CA ARG A 133 -15.68 -6.00 -8.15
C ARG A 133 -16.72 -6.42 -9.21
N ALA A 134 -17.66 -5.55 -9.53
CA ALA A 134 -18.64 -5.80 -10.60
C ALA A 134 -17.95 -5.90 -11.99
N ALA A 135 -16.93 -5.07 -12.23
CA ALA A 135 -16.15 -5.10 -13.46
C ALA A 135 -15.25 -6.35 -13.58
N ASN A 136 -14.75 -6.86 -12.44
CA ASN A 136 -13.99 -8.11 -12.38
C ASN A 136 -14.37 -8.90 -11.11
N PRO A 137 -15.26 -9.89 -11.20
CA PRO A 137 -15.65 -10.73 -10.05
C PRO A 137 -14.50 -11.52 -9.42
N LYS A 138 -13.39 -11.74 -10.16
CA LYS A 138 -12.18 -12.41 -9.68
C LYS A 138 -11.14 -11.45 -9.12
N LEU A 139 -11.43 -10.15 -9.13
CA LEU A 139 -10.52 -9.11 -8.61
C LEU A 139 -10.09 -9.42 -7.18
N ARG A 140 -8.79 -9.46 -6.92
CA ARG A 140 -8.25 -9.53 -5.57
C ARG A 140 -8.02 -8.13 -5.03
N LEU A 141 -8.65 -7.85 -3.90
CA LEU A 141 -8.55 -6.55 -3.23
C LEU A 141 -7.55 -6.61 -2.09
N VAL A 142 -6.70 -5.59 -2.01
CA VAL A 142 -5.81 -5.33 -0.88
C VAL A 142 -6.10 -3.92 -0.39
N LEU A 143 -6.65 -3.79 0.81
CA LEU A 143 -6.88 -2.49 1.44
C LEU A 143 -5.79 -2.23 2.47
N CYS A 144 -5.13 -1.09 2.32
CA CYS A 144 -4.07 -0.69 3.23
C CYS A 144 -4.58 0.42 4.15
N GLU A 145 -4.39 0.26 5.45
CA GLU A 145 -4.75 1.29 6.42
C GLU A 145 -3.89 2.55 6.22
N PRO A 146 -4.50 3.73 6.19
CA PRO A 146 -3.75 4.97 6.26
C PRO A 146 -3.13 5.13 7.64
N PHE A 147 -1.97 5.77 7.72
CA PHE A 147 -1.18 5.91 8.93
C PHE A 147 -0.61 7.31 9.11
N LEU A 148 -0.13 7.61 10.32
CA LEU A 148 0.65 8.80 10.65
C LEU A 148 1.84 8.44 11.54
N GLY A 149 2.94 9.13 11.34
CA GLY A 149 4.06 9.09 12.27
C GLY A 149 3.68 9.64 13.65
N ALA A 150 4.46 9.34 14.68
CA ALA A 150 4.21 9.86 16.03
C ALA A 150 4.39 11.38 16.10
N THR A 151 5.34 11.94 15.35
CA THR A 151 5.68 13.36 15.28
C THR A 151 5.97 13.78 13.86
N GLY A 152 5.94 15.08 13.58
CA GLY A 152 6.41 15.64 12.33
C GLY A 152 5.65 16.89 11.89
N PRO A 153 6.30 17.78 11.13
CA PRO A 153 5.74 19.08 10.76
C PRO A 153 4.44 19.01 9.96
N ALA A 154 4.16 17.91 9.25
CA ALA A 154 2.90 17.75 8.54
C ALA A 154 1.73 17.43 9.47
N ILE A 155 2.00 16.89 10.66
CA ILE A 155 1.01 16.69 11.72
C ILE A 155 0.75 18.01 12.43
N ASP A 156 1.82 18.72 12.81
CA ASP A 156 1.73 19.96 13.56
C ASP A 156 0.95 21.05 12.80
N LYS A 157 1.06 21.06 11.47
CA LYS A 157 0.32 21.99 10.58
C LYS A 157 -1.16 21.66 10.41
N SER A 158 -1.63 20.54 10.93
CA SER A 158 -3.02 20.10 10.77
C SER A 158 -3.60 19.60 12.10
N PRO A 159 -3.95 20.51 13.02
CA PRO A 159 -4.54 20.14 14.31
C PRO A 159 -5.77 19.22 14.13
N GLY A 160 -5.90 18.23 15.00
CA GLY A 160 -6.98 17.23 14.95
C GLY A 160 -6.89 16.21 13.81
N ARG A 161 -5.79 16.21 13.02
CA ARG A 161 -5.60 15.26 11.91
C ARG A 161 -5.57 13.81 12.40
N ARG A 162 -4.88 13.56 13.52
CA ARG A 162 -4.76 12.23 14.11
C ARG A 162 -6.10 11.68 14.56
N GLU A 163 -6.90 12.51 15.23
CA GLU A 163 -8.23 12.19 15.69
C GLU A 163 -9.16 11.87 14.50
N ARG A 164 -9.09 12.70 13.45
CA ARG A 164 -9.87 12.45 12.22
C ARG A 164 -9.42 11.16 11.52
N LEU A 165 -8.10 10.90 11.43
CA LEU A 165 -7.61 9.64 10.85
C LEU A 165 -8.09 8.42 11.64
N ALA A 166 -8.11 8.53 12.97
CA ALA A 166 -8.61 7.46 13.84
C ALA A 166 -10.08 7.11 13.60
N LEU A 167 -10.88 8.00 13.01
CA LEU A 167 -12.25 7.70 12.57
C LEU A 167 -12.31 6.97 11.22
N LEU A 168 -11.30 7.16 10.34
CA LEU A 168 -11.27 6.54 9.02
C LEU A 168 -10.69 5.12 9.03
N VAL A 169 -9.74 4.81 9.91
CA VAL A 169 -9.13 3.49 9.99
C VAL A 169 -10.16 2.37 10.21
N PRO A 170 -11.11 2.47 11.17
CA PRO A 170 -12.17 1.46 11.32
C PRO A 170 -13.05 1.30 10.08
N VAL A 171 -13.24 2.35 9.28
CA VAL A 171 -13.96 2.26 8.00
C VAL A 171 -13.22 1.34 7.04
N VAL A 172 -11.91 1.53 6.86
CA VAL A 172 -11.12 0.66 5.99
C VAL A 172 -11.21 -0.80 6.43
N ARG A 173 -11.16 -1.08 7.73
CA ARG A 173 -11.32 -2.43 8.30
C ARG A 173 -12.68 -3.05 7.98
N ARG A 174 -13.76 -2.28 8.18
CA ARG A 174 -15.13 -2.75 7.85
C ARG A 174 -15.27 -3.04 6.36
N LEU A 175 -14.75 -2.17 5.49
CA LEU A 175 -14.79 -2.36 4.05
C LEU A 175 -13.95 -3.56 3.61
N ALA A 176 -12.79 -3.77 4.22
CA ALA A 176 -11.98 -4.96 3.95
C ALA A 176 -12.76 -6.24 4.27
N ALA A 177 -13.41 -6.30 5.43
CA ALA A 177 -14.26 -7.42 5.81
C ALA A 177 -15.47 -7.59 4.86
N LYS A 178 -16.17 -6.50 4.53
CA LYS A 178 -17.35 -6.50 3.66
C LYS A 178 -17.03 -7.03 2.26
N HIS A 179 -15.91 -6.60 1.68
CA HIS A 179 -15.50 -6.97 0.32
C HIS A 179 -14.58 -8.19 0.26
N GLY A 180 -14.30 -8.87 1.37
CA GLY A 180 -13.35 -9.98 1.40
C GLY A 180 -11.95 -9.59 0.93
N ALA A 181 -11.51 -8.38 1.26
CA ALA A 181 -10.21 -7.87 0.89
C ALA A 181 -9.13 -8.27 1.91
N THR A 182 -7.92 -8.46 1.42
CA THR A 182 -6.73 -8.56 2.28
C THR A 182 -6.46 -7.21 2.92
N LEU A 183 -6.36 -7.17 4.25
CA LEU A 183 -6.08 -5.95 5.01
C LEU A 183 -4.61 -5.85 5.38
N VAL A 184 -3.98 -4.70 5.11
CA VAL A 184 -2.60 -4.40 5.50
C VAL A 184 -2.58 -3.26 6.52
N ASP A 185 -2.11 -3.54 7.74
CA ASP A 185 -2.02 -2.59 8.85
C ASP A 185 -0.64 -1.92 8.87
N PHE A 186 -0.51 -0.85 8.11
CA PHE A 186 0.74 -0.08 8.08
C PHE A 186 0.98 0.73 9.34
N GLN A 187 -0.06 1.15 10.08
CA GLN A 187 0.14 1.85 11.34
C GLN A 187 0.90 0.98 12.33
N LYS A 188 0.49 -0.29 12.46
CA LYS A 188 1.18 -1.25 13.33
C LYS A 188 2.64 -1.44 12.94
N VAL A 189 2.96 -1.50 11.66
CA VAL A 189 4.34 -1.64 11.16
C VAL A 189 5.22 -0.50 11.69
N PHE A 190 4.72 0.74 11.58
CA PHE A 190 5.47 1.91 12.05
C PHE A 190 5.53 2.02 13.56
N ASP A 191 4.46 1.65 14.27
CA ASP A 191 4.46 1.61 15.75
C ASP A 191 5.49 0.59 16.27
N ASP A 192 5.59 -0.56 15.63
CA ASP A 192 6.60 -1.57 15.96
C ASP A 192 8.03 -1.10 15.62
N ALA A 193 8.20 -0.42 14.49
CA ALA A 193 9.50 0.08 14.03
C ALA A 193 10.07 1.17 14.97
N GLN A 194 9.22 1.94 15.63
CA GLN A 194 9.64 2.98 16.58
C GLN A 194 10.39 2.43 17.79
N ARG A 195 10.30 1.14 18.11
CA ARG A 195 11.16 0.50 19.11
C ARG A 195 12.64 0.41 18.70
N ARG A 196 12.95 0.57 17.41
CA ARG A 196 14.30 0.47 16.85
C ARG A 196 14.93 1.81 16.49
N ALA A 197 14.10 2.77 16.07
CA ALA A 197 14.54 4.11 15.72
C ALA A 197 13.36 5.11 15.87
N PRO A 198 13.61 6.41 16.11
CA PRO A 198 12.55 7.39 16.29
C PRO A 198 11.70 7.56 15.02
N SER A 199 10.44 7.99 15.21
CA SER A 199 9.46 8.13 14.12
C SER A 199 9.99 8.85 12.87
N PRO A 200 10.75 9.97 12.94
CA PRO A 200 11.24 10.64 11.73
C PRO A 200 12.24 9.82 10.91
N TYR A 201 12.88 8.80 11.48
CA TYR A 201 13.72 7.88 10.72
C TYR A 201 12.90 7.06 9.71
N TRP A 202 11.65 6.76 10.04
CA TRP A 202 10.73 5.95 9.23
C TRP A 202 9.77 6.80 8.40
N ILE A 203 9.25 7.89 9.00
CA ILE A 203 8.25 8.82 8.42
C ILE A 203 8.75 10.24 8.69
N TRP A 204 9.46 10.81 7.72
CA TRP A 204 10.30 11.99 7.93
C TRP A 204 9.55 13.27 8.34
N ASP A 205 8.33 13.48 7.84
CA ASP A 205 7.50 14.66 8.13
C ASP A 205 6.24 14.34 8.95
N GLY A 206 6.09 13.08 9.35
CA GLY A 206 4.91 12.57 10.05
C GLY A 206 3.84 11.98 9.12
N VAL A 207 4.01 12.06 7.80
CA VAL A 207 3.09 11.53 6.78
C VAL A 207 3.82 10.64 5.78
N HIS A 208 4.93 11.14 5.22
CA HIS A 208 5.61 10.47 4.12
C HIS A 208 6.75 9.58 4.64
N PRO A 209 6.75 8.29 4.28
CA PRO A 209 7.83 7.39 4.64
C PRO A 209 9.17 7.81 4.02
N THR A 210 10.25 7.56 4.74
CA THR A 210 11.59 7.55 4.20
C THR A 210 11.80 6.32 3.30
N THR A 211 12.94 6.20 2.65
CA THR A 211 13.30 4.98 1.90
C THR A 211 13.21 3.74 2.80
N ALA A 212 13.69 3.84 4.06
CA ALA A 212 13.59 2.76 5.03
C ALA A 212 12.12 2.45 5.41
N GLY A 213 11.29 3.50 5.56
CA GLY A 213 9.86 3.33 5.81
C GLY A 213 9.13 2.66 4.65
N HIS A 214 9.43 3.05 3.42
CA HIS A 214 8.88 2.39 2.23
C HIS A 214 9.29 0.92 2.12
N GLN A 215 10.51 0.56 2.56
CA GLN A 215 10.93 -0.84 2.60
C GLN A 215 10.06 -1.65 3.57
N LEU A 216 9.80 -1.13 4.78
CA LEU A 216 8.90 -1.80 5.73
C LEU A 216 7.49 -2.01 5.16
N MET A 217 6.97 -1.01 4.44
CA MET A 217 5.66 -1.12 3.78
C MET A 217 5.66 -2.21 2.70
N ALA A 218 6.71 -2.28 1.87
CA ALA A 218 6.82 -3.30 0.84
C ALA A 218 6.89 -4.71 1.45
N ASP A 219 7.68 -4.88 2.51
CA ASP A 219 7.84 -6.16 3.21
C ASP A 219 6.53 -6.63 3.83
N GLU A 220 5.80 -5.73 4.50
CA GLU A 220 4.53 -6.07 5.12
C GLU A 220 3.44 -6.35 4.09
N TRP A 221 3.34 -5.55 3.03
CA TRP A 221 2.37 -5.78 1.96
C TRP A 221 2.54 -7.19 1.38
N GLU A 222 3.77 -7.55 1.00
CA GLU A 222 4.05 -8.88 0.43
C GLU A 222 3.80 -10.00 1.44
N ARG A 223 4.25 -9.84 2.68
CA ARG A 223 4.05 -10.82 3.74
C ARG A 223 2.55 -11.13 3.95
N VAL A 224 1.73 -10.07 4.06
CA VAL A 224 0.29 -10.20 4.29
C VAL A 224 -0.42 -10.81 3.09
N VAL A 225 -0.09 -10.36 1.88
CA VAL A 225 -0.65 -10.92 0.65
C VAL A 225 -0.34 -12.41 0.52
N ARG A 226 0.91 -12.82 0.70
CA ARG A 226 1.31 -14.23 0.63
C ARG A 226 0.65 -15.10 1.70
N ALA A 227 0.44 -14.57 2.90
CA ALA A 227 -0.20 -15.29 3.98
C ALA A 227 -1.70 -15.55 3.71
N ASN A 228 -2.38 -14.65 2.99
CA ASN A 228 -3.82 -14.71 2.74
C ASN A 228 -4.21 -15.33 1.40
N TRP A 229 -3.28 -15.45 0.45
CA TRP A 229 -3.56 -15.92 -0.91
C TRP A 229 -3.00 -17.33 -1.15
N ARG A 230 -3.40 -18.28 -0.38
CA ARG A 230 -3.04 -19.70 -0.56
C ARG A 230 -3.95 -20.40 -1.54
#